data_328fee33a832b96093c55446fc2f92f5
#
_entry.id   328fee33a832b96093c55446fc2f92f5
#
_cell.length_a   1.000
_cell.length_b   1.000
_cell.length_c   1.000
_cell.angle_alpha   90.00
_cell.angle_beta   90.00
_cell.angle_gamma   90.00
#
_symmetry.space_group_name_H-M   'P 1'
#
loop_
_entity.id
_entity.type
_entity.pdbx_description
1 polymer ?
#
loop_
_entity_poly.entity_id
_entity_poly.type
_entity_poly.pdbx_seq_one_letter_code
_entity_poly.pdbx_strand_id
1 'polypeptide(L)'
;MDRRDFLARVTALSEAGAWMVYAWALLPTHFHLLARTAGGSLPGSMRKLLTGYVVNFNRRHKRSGHLFQNRYKSILCEDEPYLLELTRYIHLNPLRAGMLSSLEVLDTYPWTGHSALLGRVSRPWQSTDAILAYFGRRRRQAIARYEEFVAAGVPIGRRPELVGGGLVRSAGGWSQVLSMRRHGTRMASDPRILGDGQFVEGLLTQAEERHRATLRIRGRVPHLNVLAAQVATKAAVDLSTMLSGSRNRLVVRARRTLCHLAVNELGYTGAEVARFLGATTSSINRLAREGEPEKPSEGK
;
A
#
# COMPACT_ATOMS: atom_id res chain seq x y z
N MET A 1 2.98 3.06 -25.08
CA MET A 1 3.93 2.07 -24.52
C MET A 1 4.01 2.19 -22.99
N ASP A 2 4.15 3.38 -22.42
CA ASP A 2 4.32 3.61 -20.98
C ASP A 2 3.15 3.18 -20.11
N ARG A 3 1.92 3.53 -20.50
CA ARG A 3 0.71 3.08 -19.80
C ARG A 3 0.58 1.54 -19.75
N ARG A 4 1.00 0.85 -20.83
CA ARG A 4 0.99 -0.63 -20.87
C ARG A 4 2.01 -1.22 -19.90
N ASP A 5 3.23 -0.65 -19.83
CA ASP A 5 4.26 -1.07 -18.87
C ASP A 5 3.79 -0.86 -17.42
N PHE A 6 3.14 0.28 -17.13
CA PHE A 6 2.57 0.54 -15.81
C PHE A 6 1.52 -0.53 -15.42
N LEU A 7 0.55 -0.79 -16.31
CA LEU A 7 -0.49 -1.80 -16.07
C LEU A 7 0.09 -3.21 -15.94
N ALA A 8 1.07 -3.60 -16.75
CA ALA A 8 1.73 -4.89 -16.63
C ALA A 8 2.35 -5.11 -15.23
N ARG A 9 2.88 -4.05 -14.63
CA ARG A 9 3.41 -4.11 -13.26
C ARG A 9 2.32 -4.19 -12.21
N VAL A 10 1.21 -3.48 -12.41
CA VAL A 10 0.02 -3.61 -11.55
C VAL A 10 -0.52 -5.03 -11.61
N THR A 11 -0.62 -5.59 -12.82
CA THR A 11 -1.02 -6.98 -13.07
C THR A 11 -0.14 -7.95 -12.30
N ALA A 12 1.19 -7.88 -12.49
CA ALA A 12 2.13 -8.78 -11.83
C ALA A 12 2.04 -8.73 -10.29
N LEU A 13 1.81 -7.56 -9.71
CA LEU A 13 1.62 -7.41 -8.26
C LEU A 13 0.28 -7.98 -7.80
N SER A 14 -0.78 -7.84 -8.60
CA SER A 14 -2.09 -8.40 -8.29
C SER A 14 -2.07 -9.92 -8.37
N GLU A 15 -1.47 -10.50 -9.41
CA GLU A 15 -1.29 -11.94 -9.59
C GLU A 15 -0.40 -12.56 -8.52
N ALA A 16 0.60 -11.82 -8.03
CA ALA A 16 1.42 -12.22 -6.89
C ALA A 16 0.72 -12.07 -5.52
N GLY A 17 -0.58 -11.72 -5.48
CA GLY A 17 -1.34 -11.57 -4.26
C GLY A 17 -0.94 -10.38 -3.37
N ALA A 18 -0.21 -9.40 -3.91
CA ALA A 18 0.20 -8.22 -3.13
C ALA A 18 -0.98 -7.31 -2.78
N TRP A 19 -1.97 -7.25 -3.66
CA TRP A 19 -3.20 -6.47 -3.52
C TRP A 19 -4.34 -7.02 -4.39
N MET A 20 -5.55 -6.65 -4.02
CA MET A 20 -6.77 -6.84 -4.79
C MET A 20 -7.22 -5.46 -5.29
N VAL A 21 -7.27 -5.26 -6.60
CA VAL A 21 -7.58 -3.96 -7.20
C VAL A 21 -9.07 -3.86 -7.54
N TYR A 22 -9.73 -2.85 -7.01
CA TYR A 22 -11.16 -2.58 -7.23
C TYR A 22 -11.40 -1.56 -8.33
N ALA A 23 -10.71 -0.41 -8.26
CA ALA A 23 -10.83 0.66 -9.24
C ALA A 23 -9.48 1.32 -9.53
N TRP A 24 -9.34 1.83 -10.75
CA TRP A 24 -8.12 2.53 -11.16
C TRP A 24 -8.40 3.43 -12.37
N ALA A 25 -7.54 4.46 -12.50
CA ALA A 25 -7.50 5.34 -13.66
C ALA A 25 -6.08 5.85 -13.88
N LEU A 26 -5.63 5.84 -15.14
CA LEU A 26 -4.36 6.43 -15.57
C LEU A 26 -4.61 7.75 -16.28
N LEU A 27 -4.16 8.84 -15.68
CA LEU A 27 -4.19 10.19 -16.25
C LEU A 27 -2.81 10.56 -16.81
N PRO A 28 -2.64 11.67 -17.54
CA PRO A 28 -1.35 12.04 -18.12
C PRO A 28 -0.24 12.27 -17.09
N THR A 29 -0.57 12.84 -15.92
CA THR A 29 0.39 13.26 -14.90
C THR A 29 0.32 12.48 -13.59
N HIS A 30 -0.74 11.70 -13.40
CA HIS A 30 -0.95 10.94 -12.17
C HIS A 30 -1.84 9.72 -12.40
N PHE A 31 -1.96 8.89 -11.40
CA PHE A 31 -2.85 7.73 -11.41
C PHE A 31 -3.64 7.65 -10.10
N HIS A 32 -4.79 7.02 -10.16
CA HIS A 32 -5.59 6.61 -9.02
C HIS A 32 -5.64 5.09 -8.96
N LEU A 33 -5.58 4.54 -7.75
CA LEU A 33 -5.68 3.12 -7.50
C LEU A 33 -6.44 2.90 -6.19
N LEU A 34 -7.55 2.19 -6.25
CA LEU A 34 -8.29 1.70 -5.08
C LEU A 34 -8.02 0.20 -4.96
N ALA A 35 -7.38 -0.18 -3.88
CA ALA A 35 -6.97 -1.56 -3.68
C ALA A 35 -6.99 -1.94 -2.19
N ARG A 36 -7.28 -3.22 -1.91
CA ARG A 36 -7.07 -3.84 -0.60
C ARG A 36 -5.75 -4.59 -0.63
N THR A 37 -4.87 -4.33 0.33
CA THR A 37 -3.62 -5.09 0.48
C THR A 37 -3.91 -6.47 1.06
N ALA A 38 -3.26 -7.50 0.51
CA ALA A 38 -3.38 -8.87 0.96
C ALA A 38 -2.01 -9.34 1.46
N GLY A 39 -1.82 -9.46 2.77
CA GLY A 39 -0.63 -10.06 3.38
C GLY A 39 0.72 -9.33 3.21
N GLY A 40 0.82 -8.35 2.31
CA GLY A 40 2.04 -7.59 2.02
C GLY A 40 1.97 -6.13 2.48
N SER A 41 3.13 -5.47 2.62
CA SER A 41 3.16 -4.05 2.95
C SER A 41 2.89 -3.19 1.72
N LEU A 42 1.95 -2.23 1.80
CA LEU A 42 1.71 -1.25 0.75
C LEU A 42 2.99 -0.53 0.30
N PRO A 43 3.88 -0.05 1.22
CA PRO A 43 5.16 0.54 0.82
C PRO A 43 6.04 -0.38 -0.02
N GLY A 44 6.08 -1.68 0.29
CA GLY A 44 6.84 -2.66 -0.49
C GLY A 44 6.31 -2.83 -1.91
N SER A 45 4.99 -2.94 -2.07
CA SER A 45 4.32 -3.07 -3.36
C SER A 45 4.47 -1.80 -4.19
N MET A 46 4.26 -0.62 -3.60
CA MET A 46 4.44 0.66 -4.27
C MET A 46 5.89 0.92 -4.71
N ARG A 47 6.87 0.52 -3.89
CA ARG A 47 8.28 0.59 -4.27
C ARG A 47 8.57 -0.27 -5.50
N LYS A 48 8.09 -1.53 -5.53
CA LYS A 48 8.25 -2.41 -6.69
C LYS A 48 7.62 -1.82 -7.95
N LEU A 49 6.38 -1.32 -7.85
CA LEU A 49 5.66 -0.69 -8.94
C LEU A 49 6.42 0.52 -9.48
N LEU A 50 6.66 1.52 -8.62
CA LEU A 50 7.15 2.83 -9.05
C LEU A 50 8.63 2.78 -9.46
N THR A 51 9.50 2.11 -8.69
CA THR A 51 10.92 2.01 -9.03
C THR A 51 11.10 1.29 -10.36
N GLY A 52 10.44 0.14 -10.53
CA GLY A 52 10.53 -0.61 -11.76
C GLY A 52 10.00 0.16 -12.98
N TYR A 53 8.88 0.90 -12.79
CA TYR A 53 8.34 1.75 -13.84
C TYR A 53 9.30 2.88 -14.23
N VAL A 54 9.85 3.61 -13.24
CA VAL A 54 10.80 4.72 -13.48
C VAL A 54 12.04 4.25 -14.22
N VAL A 55 12.62 3.12 -13.83
CA VAL A 55 13.81 2.56 -14.50
C VAL A 55 13.52 2.29 -15.98
N ASN A 56 12.39 1.62 -16.28
CA ASN A 56 12.03 1.31 -17.67
C ASN A 56 11.64 2.55 -18.47
N PHE A 57 10.93 3.48 -17.84
CA PHE A 57 10.56 4.77 -18.46
C PHE A 57 11.82 5.56 -18.83
N ASN A 58 12.72 5.79 -17.89
CA ASN A 58 13.96 6.54 -18.11
C ASN A 58 14.83 5.90 -19.19
N ARG A 59 14.98 4.56 -19.17
CA ARG A 59 15.73 3.86 -20.23
C ARG A 59 15.11 4.05 -21.60
N ARG A 60 13.78 3.96 -21.70
CA ARG A 60 13.02 4.08 -22.96
C ARG A 60 13.10 5.48 -23.55
N HIS A 61 13.03 6.48 -22.68
CA HIS A 61 13.04 7.89 -23.05
C HIS A 61 14.43 8.54 -22.95
N LYS A 62 15.50 7.76 -22.75
CA LYS A 62 16.89 8.23 -22.60
C LYS A 62 17.02 9.36 -21.58
N ARG A 63 16.32 9.21 -20.44
CA ARG A 63 16.30 10.20 -19.34
C ARG A 63 17.01 9.63 -18.09
N SER A 64 17.42 10.56 -17.22
CA SER A 64 17.93 10.27 -15.87
C SER A 64 17.15 11.07 -14.81
N GLY A 65 17.26 10.69 -13.55
CA GLY A 65 16.63 11.40 -12.44
C GLY A 65 15.18 10.99 -12.15
N HIS A 66 14.52 11.83 -11.36
CA HIS A 66 13.18 11.57 -10.87
C HIS A 66 12.11 11.72 -11.95
N LEU A 67 11.16 10.79 -12.00
CA LEU A 67 9.95 10.89 -12.81
C LEU A 67 8.77 11.43 -12.00
N PHE A 68 8.64 10.98 -10.75
CA PHE A 68 7.61 11.44 -9.83
C PHE A 68 8.16 12.53 -8.92
N GLN A 69 7.40 13.60 -8.73
CA GLN A 69 7.80 14.74 -7.88
C GLN A 69 7.95 14.31 -6.40
N ASN A 70 7.04 13.46 -5.91
CA ASN A 70 6.95 13.03 -4.53
C ASN A 70 6.67 11.54 -4.41
N ARG A 71 6.69 11.04 -3.18
CA ARG A 71 6.15 9.72 -2.86
C ARG A 71 4.66 9.67 -3.19
N TYR A 72 4.12 8.46 -3.43
CA TYR A 72 2.69 8.26 -3.56
C TYR A 72 1.96 8.74 -2.28
N LYS A 73 0.76 9.26 -2.46
CA LYS A 73 -0.18 9.52 -1.36
C LYS A 73 -1.04 8.28 -1.17
N SER A 74 -1.19 7.82 0.05
CA SER A 74 -2.12 6.76 0.41
C SER A 74 -3.12 7.29 1.42
N ILE A 75 -4.37 6.90 1.24
CA ILE A 75 -5.48 7.20 2.13
C ILE A 75 -6.08 5.87 2.50
N LEU A 76 -6.15 5.56 3.80
CA LEU A 76 -6.87 4.41 4.30
C LEU A 76 -8.36 4.74 4.29
N CYS A 77 -9.15 3.94 3.59
CA CYS A 77 -10.58 4.16 3.44
C CYS A 77 -11.36 3.15 4.26
N GLU A 78 -12.41 3.62 4.91
CA GLU A 78 -13.44 2.77 5.48
C GLU A 78 -14.15 2.02 4.34
N ASP A 79 -14.33 0.70 4.50
CA ASP A 79 -14.61 -0.19 3.37
C ASP A 79 -16.02 0.07 2.78
N GLU A 80 -17.07 -0.21 3.54
CA GLU A 80 -18.43 -0.21 2.97
C GLU A 80 -18.96 1.14 2.49
N PRO A 81 -18.91 2.24 3.25
CA PRO A 81 -19.55 3.46 2.85
C PRO A 81 -18.85 4.18 1.69
N TYR A 82 -17.56 3.92 1.48
CA TYR A 82 -16.77 4.67 0.50
C TYR A 82 -16.35 3.88 -0.74
N LEU A 83 -16.44 2.55 -0.73
CA LEU A 83 -15.97 1.69 -1.82
C LEU A 83 -16.59 2.05 -3.18
N LEU A 84 -17.91 2.16 -3.24
CA LEU A 84 -18.62 2.45 -4.49
C LEU A 84 -18.43 3.91 -4.92
N GLU A 85 -18.49 4.84 -3.98
CA GLU A 85 -18.29 6.27 -4.27
C GLU A 85 -16.87 6.54 -4.78
N LEU A 86 -15.86 5.92 -4.18
CA LEU A 86 -14.47 6.01 -4.66
C LEU A 86 -14.30 5.33 -6.02
N THR A 87 -14.95 4.18 -6.24
CA THR A 87 -14.92 3.51 -7.55
C THR A 87 -15.47 4.44 -8.62
N ARG A 88 -16.65 5.01 -8.41
CA ARG A 88 -17.28 6.00 -9.32
C ARG A 88 -16.38 7.23 -9.50
N TYR A 89 -15.87 7.78 -8.41
CA TYR A 89 -15.01 8.95 -8.45
C TYR A 89 -13.76 8.70 -9.30
N ILE A 90 -13.07 7.58 -9.08
CA ILE A 90 -11.85 7.22 -9.81
C ILE A 90 -12.16 6.99 -11.30
N HIS A 91 -13.22 6.27 -11.61
CA HIS A 91 -13.57 5.96 -12.98
C HIS A 91 -14.01 7.18 -13.79
N LEU A 92 -14.65 8.16 -13.16
CA LEU A 92 -15.04 9.43 -13.81
C LEU A 92 -13.88 10.43 -13.95
N ASN A 93 -12.71 10.19 -13.36
CA ASN A 93 -11.61 11.15 -13.41
C ASN A 93 -11.17 11.54 -14.83
N PRO A 94 -11.04 10.63 -15.82
CA PRO A 94 -10.68 11.03 -17.18
C PRO A 94 -11.70 11.95 -17.83
N LEU A 95 -13.00 11.73 -17.57
CA LEU A 95 -14.07 12.59 -18.05
C LEU A 95 -13.99 13.98 -17.38
N ARG A 96 -13.86 14.01 -16.05
CA ARG A 96 -13.73 15.24 -15.25
C ARG A 96 -12.47 16.05 -15.56
N ALA A 97 -11.42 15.38 -16.01
CA ALA A 97 -10.18 16.02 -16.48
C ALA A 97 -10.26 16.54 -17.93
N GLY A 98 -11.43 16.44 -18.56
CA GLY A 98 -11.63 16.87 -19.95
C GLY A 98 -10.87 16.05 -20.99
N MET A 99 -10.42 14.84 -20.62
CA MET A 99 -9.70 13.94 -21.53
C MET A 99 -10.65 13.18 -22.47
N LEU A 100 -11.90 13.04 -22.06
CA LEU A 100 -12.95 12.33 -22.76
C LEU A 100 -14.16 13.25 -22.89
N SER A 101 -14.86 13.14 -24.00
CA SER A 101 -16.01 14.01 -24.34
C SER A 101 -17.33 13.52 -23.74
N SER A 102 -17.45 12.20 -23.49
CA SER A 102 -18.72 11.63 -23.04
C SER A 102 -18.51 10.30 -22.28
N LEU A 103 -19.61 9.79 -21.67
CA LEU A 103 -19.61 8.48 -21.02
C LEU A 103 -19.44 7.34 -22.02
N GLU A 104 -20.01 7.42 -23.21
CA GLU A 104 -19.86 6.39 -24.25
C GLU A 104 -18.39 6.18 -24.63
N VAL A 105 -17.59 7.26 -24.65
CA VAL A 105 -16.15 7.19 -24.87
C VAL A 105 -15.45 6.57 -23.66
N LEU A 106 -15.92 6.85 -22.45
CA LEU A 106 -15.38 6.27 -21.22
C LEU A 106 -15.64 4.76 -21.15
N ASP A 107 -16.78 4.27 -21.62
CA ASP A 107 -17.17 2.85 -21.59
C ASP A 107 -16.16 1.92 -22.27
N THR A 108 -15.51 2.41 -23.32
CA THR A 108 -14.48 1.68 -24.05
C THR A 108 -13.05 2.14 -23.76
N TYR A 109 -12.89 3.16 -22.90
CA TYR A 109 -11.57 3.73 -22.64
C TYR A 109 -10.66 2.76 -21.88
N PRO A 110 -9.52 2.34 -22.47
CA PRO A 110 -8.73 1.23 -21.95
C PRO A 110 -7.84 1.59 -20.75
N TRP A 111 -7.85 2.85 -20.32
CA TRP A 111 -6.98 3.35 -19.25
C TRP A 111 -7.71 3.67 -17.96
N THR A 112 -8.88 3.05 -17.79
CA THR A 112 -9.62 3.02 -16.53
C THR A 112 -10.16 1.62 -16.26
N GLY A 113 -10.48 1.34 -14.97
CA GLY A 113 -11.16 0.12 -14.58
C GLY A 113 -12.64 0.08 -14.95
N HIS A 114 -13.23 1.20 -15.38
CA HIS A 114 -14.62 1.28 -15.80
C HIS A 114 -14.94 0.32 -16.95
N SER A 115 -14.17 0.41 -18.02
CA SER A 115 -14.34 -0.45 -19.20
C SER A 115 -14.23 -1.94 -18.90
N ALA A 116 -13.48 -2.32 -17.86
CA ALA A 116 -13.38 -3.70 -17.41
C ALA A 116 -14.63 -4.15 -16.63
N LEU A 117 -15.20 -3.29 -15.80
CA LEU A 117 -16.49 -3.56 -15.11
C LEU A 117 -17.62 -3.77 -16.11
N LEU A 118 -17.64 -3.02 -17.21
CA LEU A 118 -18.59 -3.20 -18.31
C LEU A 118 -18.33 -4.43 -19.18
N GLY A 119 -17.17 -5.11 -18.98
CA GLY A 119 -16.75 -6.23 -19.82
C GLY A 119 -16.30 -5.83 -21.25
N ARG A 120 -16.06 -4.51 -21.49
CA ARG A 120 -15.60 -4.01 -22.80
C ARG A 120 -14.10 -4.24 -23.01
N VAL A 121 -13.32 -4.24 -21.90
CA VAL A 121 -11.87 -4.51 -21.91
C VAL A 121 -11.57 -5.59 -20.87
N SER A 122 -10.84 -6.64 -21.28
CA SER A 122 -10.46 -7.70 -20.35
C SER A 122 -9.34 -7.24 -19.41
N ARG A 123 -9.57 -7.35 -18.09
CA ARG A 123 -8.61 -7.09 -17.00
C ARG A 123 -8.79 -8.13 -15.91
N PRO A 124 -8.29 -9.37 -16.07
CA PRO A 124 -8.51 -10.46 -15.13
C PRO A 124 -8.02 -10.17 -13.72
N TRP A 125 -7.02 -9.30 -13.58
CA TRP A 125 -6.42 -8.87 -12.32
C TRP A 125 -7.26 -7.84 -11.53
N GLN A 126 -8.29 -7.24 -12.17
CA GLN A 126 -9.22 -6.33 -11.49
C GLN A 126 -10.38 -7.13 -10.88
N SER A 127 -10.67 -6.91 -9.62
CA SER A 127 -11.77 -7.56 -8.89
C SER A 127 -13.12 -6.97 -9.28
N THR A 128 -13.53 -7.18 -10.53
CA THR A 128 -14.79 -6.65 -11.08
C THR A 128 -16.01 -7.23 -10.37
N ASP A 129 -15.99 -8.52 -10.04
CA ASP A 129 -17.11 -9.20 -9.39
C ASP A 129 -17.37 -8.68 -7.97
N ALA A 130 -16.31 -8.28 -7.24
CA ALA A 130 -16.45 -7.69 -5.93
C ALA A 130 -17.23 -6.36 -5.95
N ILE A 131 -17.04 -5.56 -6.99
CA ILE A 131 -17.80 -4.30 -7.18
C ILE A 131 -19.20 -4.58 -7.72
N LEU A 132 -19.34 -5.44 -8.73
CA LEU A 132 -20.62 -5.74 -9.36
C LEU A 132 -21.59 -6.44 -8.41
N ALA A 133 -21.11 -7.17 -7.42
CA ALA A 133 -21.94 -7.82 -6.40
C ALA A 133 -22.83 -6.83 -5.62
N TYR A 134 -22.41 -5.58 -5.45
CA TYR A 134 -23.22 -4.53 -4.83
C TYR A 134 -24.39 -4.08 -5.69
N PHE A 135 -24.35 -4.32 -7.00
CA PHE A 135 -25.40 -3.92 -7.95
C PHE A 135 -26.36 -5.05 -8.30
N GLY A 136 -26.07 -6.29 -7.92
CA GLY A 136 -26.97 -7.41 -8.10
C GLY A 136 -26.29 -8.75 -8.35
N ARG A 137 -27.08 -9.82 -8.24
CA ARG A 137 -26.56 -11.19 -8.41
C ARG A 137 -26.33 -11.59 -9.87
N ARG A 138 -27.15 -11.06 -10.80
CA ARG A 138 -27.04 -11.37 -12.23
C ARG A 138 -26.11 -10.36 -12.89
N ARG A 139 -24.98 -10.82 -13.44
CA ARG A 139 -23.93 -9.95 -14.00
C ARG A 139 -24.46 -8.89 -14.98
N ARG A 140 -25.33 -9.26 -15.92
CA ARG A 140 -25.90 -8.30 -16.87
C ARG A 140 -26.69 -7.19 -16.20
N GLN A 141 -27.50 -7.53 -15.22
CA GLN A 141 -28.29 -6.56 -14.45
C GLN A 141 -27.37 -5.69 -13.55
N ALA A 142 -26.35 -6.29 -12.96
CA ALA A 142 -25.38 -5.57 -12.14
C ALA A 142 -24.61 -4.54 -12.96
N ILE A 143 -24.20 -4.88 -14.19
CA ILE A 143 -23.55 -3.95 -15.11
C ILE A 143 -24.48 -2.78 -15.44
N ALA A 144 -25.72 -3.02 -15.82
CA ALA A 144 -26.66 -1.94 -16.14
C ALA A 144 -26.86 -0.96 -14.96
N ARG A 145 -27.05 -1.49 -13.75
CA ARG A 145 -27.18 -0.65 -12.53
C ARG A 145 -25.89 0.09 -12.20
N TYR A 146 -24.73 -0.52 -12.44
CA TYR A 146 -23.45 0.15 -12.29
C TYR A 146 -23.29 1.29 -13.30
N GLU A 147 -23.71 1.11 -14.57
CA GLU A 147 -23.74 2.17 -15.60
C GLU A 147 -24.61 3.35 -15.15
N GLU A 148 -25.84 3.07 -14.68
CA GLU A 148 -26.73 4.08 -14.12
C GLU A 148 -26.10 4.82 -12.93
N PHE A 149 -25.47 4.09 -12.02
CA PHE A 149 -24.78 4.66 -10.87
C PHE A 149 -23.61 5.59 -11.29
N VAL A 150 -22.83 5.21 -12.29
CA VAL A 150 -21.75 6.05 -12.82
C VAL A 150 -22.30 7.27 -13.52
N ALA A 151 -23.33 7.13 -14.35
CA ALA A 151 -23.98 8.21 -15.06
C ALA A 151 -24.54 9.27 -14.09
N ALA A 152 -25.22 8.84 -13.02
CA ALA A 152 -25.69 9.72 -11.95
C ALA A 152 -24.58 10.51 -11.26
N GLY A 153 -23.32 10.05 -11.35
CA GLY A 153 -22.15 10.72 -10.79
C GLY A 153 -21.61 11.87 -11.63
N VAL A 154 -21.96 11.96 -12.92
CA VAL A 154 -21.41 12.98 -13.82
C VAL A 154 -21.77 14.40 -13.37
N PRO A 155 -23.05 14.74 -13.07
CA PRO A 155 -23.42 16.09 -12.67
C PRO A 155 -22.95 16.49 -11.27
N ILE A 156 -22.55 15.53 -10.43
CA ILE A 156 -22.17 15.81 -9.03
C ILE A 156 -20.87 16.64 -8.93
N GLY A 157 -20.03 16.61 -9.95
CA GLY A 157 -18.81 17.42 -10.01
C GLY A 157 -17.72 17.00 -8.99
N ARG A 158 -17.03 17.97 -8.40
CA ARG A 158 -15.99 17.72 -7.39
C ARG A 158 -16.61 17.25 -6.07
N ARG A 159 -15.97 16.27 -5.44
CA ARG A 159 -16.39 15.64 -4.19
C ARG A 159 -15.37 15.97 -3.09
N PRO A 160 -15.47 17.13 -2.41
CA PRO A 160 -14.53 17.51 -1.35
C PRO A 160 -14.52 16.52 -0.17
N GLU A 161 -15.62 15.83 0.08
CA GLU A 161 -15.75 14.78 1.08
C GLU A 161 -14.93 13.49 0.75
N LEU A 162 -14.53 13.32 -0.50
CA LEU A 162 -13.64 12.22 -0.92
C LEU A 162 -12.17 12.65 -1.05
N VAL A 163 -11.92 13.92 -1.39
CA VAL A 163 -10.57 14.41 -1.75
C VAL A 163 -10.07 15.58 -0.91
N GLY A 164 -10.92 16.16 -0.06
CA GLY A 164 -10.60 17.26 0.86
C GLY A 164 -9.62 16.88 1.96
N GLY A 165 -9.31 17.81 2.86
CA GLY A 165 -8.54 17.53 4.07
C GLY A 165 -9.25 16.56 5.01
N GLY A 166 -8.52 15.95 5.97
CA GLY A 166 -9.07 14.93 6.87
C GLY A 166 -10.39 15.32 7.52
N LEU A 167 -10.49 16.52 8.10
CA LEU A 167 -11.71 16.99 8.73
C LEU A 167 -12.88 17.11 7.74
N VAL A 168 -12.64 17.60 6.53
CA VAL A 168 -13.68 17.74 5.50
C VAL A 168 -14.21 16.37 5.06
N ARG A 169 -13.30 15.39 4.95
CA ARG A 169 -13.68 14.00 4.63
C ARG A 169 -14.49 13.35 5.74
N SER A 170 -13.99 13.39 6.98
CA SER A 170 -14.65 12.75 8.12
C SER A 170 -15.99 13.41 8.46
N ALA A 171 -16.15 14.71 8.21
CA ALA A 171 -17.40 15.42 8.43
C ALA A 171 -18.41 15.27 7.27
N GLY A 172 -18.00 14.72 6.12
CA GLY A 172 -18.88 14.60 4.94
C GLY A 172 -19.01 15.88 4.11
N GLY A 173 -18.06 16.81 4.23
CA GLY A 173 -17.99 18.03 3.42
C GLY A 173 -17.86 19.34 4.20
N TRP A 174 -17.69 20.43 3.47
CA TRP A 174 -17.48 21.76 4.08
C TRP A 174 -18.67 22.30 4.85
N SER A 175 -19.90 22.00 4.41
CA SER A 175 -21.12 22.45 5.11
C SER A 175 -21.21 21.87 6.52
N GLN A 176 -20.87 20.61 6.68
CA GLN A 176 -20.83 19.91 7.95
C GLN A 176 -19.71 20.46 8.85
N VAL A 177 -18.52 20.74 8.29
CA VAL A 177 -17.42 21.37 9.03
C VAL A 177 -17.82 22.74 9.57
N LEU A 178 -18.52 23.56 8.76
CA LEU A 178 -18.99 24.86 9.19
C LEU A 178 -20.07 24.74 10.27
N SER A 179 -20.99 23.78 10.13
CA SER A 179 -22.00 23.48 11.16
C SER A 179 -21.35 23.06 12.48
N MET A 180 -20.41 22.15 12.43
CA MET A 180 -19.66 21.69 13.62
C MET A 180 -18.94 22.85 14.33
N ARG A 181 -18.30 23.75 13.57
CA ARG A 181 -17.64 24.95 14.11
C ARG A 181 -18.63 25.87 14.84
N ARG A 182 -19.83 26.06 14.29
CA ARG A 182 -20.90 26.87 14.92
C ARG A 182 -21.39 26.28 16.23
N HIS A 183 -21.47 24.95 16.33
CA HIS A 183 -21.95 24.22 17.50
C HIS A 183 -20.82 23.80 18.48
N GLY A 184 -19.57 24.17 18.18
CA GLY A 184 -18.41 23.79 19.03
C GLY A 184 -18.11 22.28 19.06
N THR A 185 -18.67 21.51 18.15
CA THR A 185 -18.48 20.05 18.09
C THR A 185 -17.12 19.72 17.50
N ARG A 186 -16.39 18.77 18.11
CA ARG A 186 -15.12 18.26 17.62
C ARG A 186 -15.30 16.83 17.09
N MET A 187 -14.61 16.51 16.01
CA MET A 187 -14.59 15.17 15.41
C MET A 187 -13.15 14.74 15.15
N ALA A 188 -12.83 13.47 15.41
CA ALA A 188 -11.54 12.90 15.07
C ALA A 188 -11.37 12.88 13.54
N SER A 189 -10.23 13.33 13.07
CA SER A 189 -9.91 13.39 11.64
C SER A 189 -8.41 13.25 11.40
N ASP A 190 -8.04 12.55 10.33
CA ASP A 190 -6.65 12.42 9.89
C ASP A 190 -6.58 12.57 8.36
N PRO A 191 -5.64 13.36 7.80
CA PRO A 191 -5.50 13.52 6.36
C PRO A 191 -5.13 12.23 5.60
N ARG A 192 -4.80 11.17 6.29
CA ARG A 192 -4.47 9.86 5.73
C ARG A 192 -5.63 8.86 5.81
N ILE A 193 -6.77 9.25 6.41
CA ILE A 193 -7.91 8.37 6.64
C ILE A 193 -9.16 8.99 6.00
N LEU A 194 -9.94 8.17 5.31
CA LEU A 194 -11.28 8.47 4.80
C LEU A 194 -12.27 7.56 5.53
N GLY A 195 -13.00 8.13 6.45
CA GLY A 195 -13.95 7.44 7.29
C GLY A 195 -14.63 8.43 8.21
N ASP A 196 -15.66 8.00 8.92
CA ASP A 196 -16.30 8.82 9.94
C ASP A 196 -15.38 9.06 11.16
N GLY A 197 -15.84 9.88 12.11
CA GLY A 197 -15.05 10.22 13.30
C GLY A 197 -14.78 9.03 14.20
N GLN A 198 -15.70 8.06 14.29
CA GLN A 198 -15.53 6.85 15.12
C GLN A 198 -14.51 5.90 14.50
N PHE A 199 -14.56 5.71 13.18
CA PHE A 199 -13.57 4.92 12.45
C PHE A 199 -12.17 5.50 12.58
N VAL A 200 -12.02 6.83 12.43
CA VAL A 200 -10.73 7.52 12.58
C VAL A 200 -10.20 7.35 14.01
N GLU A 201 -11.04 7.56 15.03
CA GLU A 201 -10.65 7.42 16.42
C GLU A 201 -10.24 6.00 16.77
N GLY A 202 -11.00 5.00 16.31
CA GLY A 202 -10.67 3.58 16.49
C GLY A 202 -9.31 3.21 15.89
N LEU A 203 -9.00 3.70 14.68
CA LEU A 203 -7.70 3.47 14.04
C LEU A 203 -6.54 4.17 14.76
N LEU A 204 -6.74 5.40 15.24
CA LEU A 204 -5.72 6.13 15.98
C LEU A 204 -5.43 5.44 17.31
N THR A 205 -6.46 5.00 18.04
CA THR A 205 -6.32 4.23 19.27
C THR A 205 -5.56 2.92 19.05
N GLN A 206 -5.92 2.15 18.02
CA GLN A 206 -5.19 0.92 17.67
C GLN A 206 -3.71 1.19 17.30
N ALA A 207 -3.44 2.30 16.59
CA ALA A 207 -2.08 2.68 16.24
C ALA A 207 -1.26 3.05 17.49
N GLU A 208 -1.86 3.77 18.43
CA GLU A 208 -1.23 4.09 19.72
C GLU A 208 -0.98 2.84 20.57
N GLU A 209 -1.93 1.94 20.66
CA GLU A 209 -1.79 0.66 21.39
C GLU A 209 -0.64 -0.18 20.80
N ARG A 210 -0.58 -0.31 19.48
CA ARG A 210 0.53 -1.01 18.79
C ARG A 210 1.87 -0.31 19.04
N HIS A 211 1.88 1.01 19.02
CA HIS A 211 3.09 1.79 19.33
C HIS A 211 3.54 1.57 20.78
N ARG A 212 2.62 1.63 21.76
CA ARG A 212 2.88 1.33 23.18
C ARG A 212 3.36 -0.10 23.38
N ALA A 213 2.73 -1.09 22.71
CA ALA A 213 3.17 -2.48 22.74
C ALA A 213 4.60 -2.63 22.18
N THR A 214 4.90 -1.97 21.08
CA THR A 214 6.24 -1.96 20.49
C THR A 214 7.27 -1.33 21.43
N LEU A 215 6.93 -0.23 22.09
CA LEU A 215 7.80 0.42 23.09
C LEU A 215 8.02 -0.46 24.33
N ARG A 216 6.97 -1.15 24.82
CA ARG A 216 7.08 -2.12 25.93
C ARG A 216 7.98 -3.30 25.56
N ILE A 217 7.87 -3.81 24.35
CA ILE A 217 8.74 -4.86 23.83
C ILE A 217 10.18 -4.31 23.74
N ARG A 218 10.39 -3.11 23.20
CA ARG A 218 11.72 -2.48 23.11
C ARG A 218 12.37 -2.25 24.48
N GLY A 219 11.61 -1.88 25.51
CA GLY A 219 12.13 -1.75 26.87
C GLY A 219 12.57 -3.07 27.52
N ARG A 220 12.17 -4.22 26.97
CA ARG A 220 12.56 -5.57 27.42
C ARG A 220 13.57 -6.25 26.51
N VAL A 221 13.90 -5.63 25.37
CA VAL A 221 14.78 -6.21 24.36
C VAL A 221 16.23 -5.92 24.72
N PRO A 222 17.11 -6.93 24.76
CA PRO A 222 18.52 -6.71 24.99
C PRO A 222 19.10 -5.81 23.88
N HIS A 223 20.01 -4.91 24.26
CA HIS A 223 20.75 -4.10 23.27
C HIS A 223 21.42 -4.97 22.21
N LEU A 224 21.55 -4.46 20.97
CA LEU A 224 22.12 -5.22 19.85
C LEU A 224 23.49 -5.82 20.14
N ASN A 225 24.32 -5.15 20.92
CA ASN A 225 25.63 -5.68 21.34
C ASN A 225 25.49 -6.91 22.24
N VAL A 226 24.51 -6.92 23.17
CA VAL A 226 24.24 -8.07 24.06
C VAL A 226 23.69 -9.23 23.24
N LEU A 227 22.73 -8.97 22.34
CA LEU A 227 22.18 -9.98 21.45
C LEU A 227 23.28 -10.57 20.53
N ALA A 228 24.13 -9.71 19.98
CA ALA A 228 25.24 -10.13 19.12
C ALA A 228 26.25 -11.01 19.88
N ALA A 229 26.57 -10.66 21.13
CA ALA A 229 27.45 -11.48 21.97
C ALA A 229 26.82 -12.85 22.27
N GLN A 230 25.54 -12.91 22.60
CA GLN A 230 24.82 -14.17 22.81
C GLN A 230 24.81 -15.06 21.56
N VAL A 231 24.55 -14.48 20.38
CA VAL A 231 24.55 -15.22 19.12
C VAL A 231 25.97 -15.69 18.78
N ALA A 232 26.98 -14.86 18.97
CA ALA A 232 28.40 -15.20 18.74
C ALA A 232 28.82 -16.37 19.61
N THR A 233 28.51 -16.35 20.91
CA THR A 233 28.79 -17.45 21.84
C THR A 233 28.10 -18.75 21.42
N LYS A 234 26.80 -18.70 21.08
CA LYS A 234 26.05 -19.89 20.63
C LYS A 234 26.58 -20.46 19.31
N ALA A 235 27.08 -19.61 18.44
CA ALA A 235 27.65 -20.02 17.15
C ALA A 235 29.14 -20.42 17.21
N ALA A 236 29.76 -20.35 18.39
CA ALA A 236 31.22 -20.54 18.60
C ALA A 236 32.04 -19.64 17.67
N VAL A 237 31.64 -18.38 17.51
CA VAL A 237 32.30 -17.38 16.69
C VAL A 237 32.69 -16.20 17.58
N ASP A 238 33.88 -15.65 17.36
CA ASP A 238 34.29 -14.43 18.06
C ASP A 238 33.43 -13.23 17.60
N LEU A 239 33.01 -12.38 18.56
CA LEU A 239 32.16 -11.23 18.31
C LEU A 239 32.80 -10.23 17.34
N SER A 240 34.09 -9.97 17.51
CA SER A 240 34.85 -9.06 16.63
C SER A 240 34.88 -9.57 15.20
N THR A 241 35.05 -10.87 15.02
CA THR A 241 35.01 -11.54 13.72
C THR A 241 33.58 -11.51 13.12
N MET A 242 32.53 -11.63 13.96
CA MET A 242 31.17 -11.51 13.51
C MET A 242 30.83 -10.08 13.03
N LEU A 243 31.42 -9.07 13.66
CA LEU A 243 31.24 -7.66 13.27
C LEU A 243 32.14 -7.23 12.11
N SER A 244 33.20 -8.00 11.81
CA SER A 244 34.09 -7.74 10.67
C SER A 244 33.43 -8.09 9.31
N GLY A 245 34.04 -7.72 8.21
CA GLY A 245 33.60 -8.09 6.85
C GLY A 245 33.85 -9.59 6.48
N SER A 246 34.17 -10.48 7.44
CA SER A 246 34.52 -11.89 7.21
C SER A 246 33.40 -12.63 6.46
N ARG A 247 33.78 -13.42 5.45
CA ARG A 247 32.88 -14.28 4.65
C ARG A 247 32.92 -15.75 5.08
N ASN A 248 33.55 -16.04 6.21
CA ASN A 248 33.56 -17.40 6.77
C ASN A 248 32.13 -17.90 6.94
N ARG A 249 31.88 -19.16 6.58
CA ARG A 249 30.55 -19.78 6.57
C ARG A 249 29.87 -19.74 7.94
N LEU A 250 30.59 -19.97 9.01
CA LEU A 250 30.07 -19.92 10.38
C LEU A 250 29.70 -18.49 10.77
N VAL A 251 30.54 -17.50 10.41
CA VAL A 251 30.30 -16.08 10.66
C VAL A 251 29.07 -15.59 9.89
N VAL A 252 28.91 -15.99 8.62
CA VAL A 252 27.74 -15.65 7.82
C VAL A 252 26.46 -16.24 8.42
N ARG A 253 26.53 -17.50 8.91
CA ARG A 253 25.38 -18.15 9.60
C ARG A 253 25.04 -17.41 10.89
N ALA A 254 26.01 -17.05 11.72
CA ALA A 254 25.79 -16.26 12.94
C ALA A 254 25.15 -14.90 12.64
N ARG A 255 25.61 -14.19 11.60
CA ARG A 255 24.98 -12.93 11.16
C ARG A 255 23.56 -13.11 10.68
N ARG A 256 23.24 -14.20 9.97
CA ARG A 256 21.85 -14.52 9.58
C ARG A 256 20.96 -14.67 10.79
N THR A 257 21.39 -15.48 11.77
CA THR A 257 20.68 -15.67 13.03
C THR A 257 20.48 -14.35 13.76
N LEU A 258 21.51 -13.53 13.89
CA LEU A 258 21.41 -12.20 14.50
C LEU A 258 20.39 -11.31 13.77
N CYS A 259 20.47 -11.24 12.44
CA CYS A 259 19.53 -10.44 11.63
C CYS A 259 18.09 -10.94 11.76
N HIS A 260 17.87 -12.25 11.77
CA HIS A 260 16.55 -12.85 11.94
C HIS A 260 15.97 -12.51 13.31
N LEU A 261 16.68 -12.81 14.39
CA LEU A 261 16.26 -12.52 15.77
C LEU A 261 15.99 -11.03 15.97
N ALA A 262 16.94 -10.17 15.55
CA ALA A 262 16.81 -8.73 15.74
C ALA A 262 15.61 -8.15 14.99
N VAL A 263 15.44 -8.49 13.69
CA VAL A 263 14.43 -7.85 12.83
C VAL A 263 13.06 -8.50 13.00
N ASN A 264 12.98 -9.83 13.00
CA ASN A 264 11.70 -10.55 12.95
C ASN A 264 11.10 -10.82 14.34
N GLU A 265 11.95 -11.07 15.35
CA GLU A 265 11.45 -11.42 16.68
C GLU A 265 11.50 -10.25 17.66
N LEU A 266 12.55 -9.42 17.60
CA LEU A 266 12.78 -8.36 18.58
C LEU A 266 12.41 -6.96 18.08
N GLY A 267 11.95 -6.82 16.83
CA GLY A 267 11.39 -5.59 16.28
C GLY A 267 12.41 -4.48 15.99
N TYR A 268 13.71 -4.79 15.89
CA TYR A 268 14.71 -3.85 15.39
C TYR A 268 14.47 -3.55 13.90
N THR A 269 14.68 -2.31 13.50
CA THR A 269 14.62 -1.98 12.07
C THR A 269 15.85 -2.50 11.35
N GLY A 270 15.70 -2.91 10.10
CA GLY A 270 16.84 -3.31 9.27
C GLY A 270 17.92 -2.23 9.16
N ALA A 271 17.55 -0.94 9.33
CA ALA A 271 18.50 0.18 9.34
C ALA A 271 19.33 0.25 10.64
N GLU A 272 18.75 -0.07 11.79
CA GLU A 272 19.46 -0.14 13.07
C GLU A 272 20.49 -1.27 13.06
N VAL A 273 20.08 -2.47 12.59
CA VAL A 273 20.98 -3.62 12.47
C VAL A 273 22.06 -3.38 11.43
N ALA A 274 21.74 -2.68 10.33
CA ALA A 274 22.69 -2.32 9.29
C ALA A 274 23.81 -1.40 9.80
N ARG A 275 23.43 -0.38 10.57
CA ARG A 275 24.42 0.51 11.24
C ARG A 275 25.29 -0.24 12.22
N PHE A 276 24.71 -1.15 12.98
CA PHE A 276 25.46 -1.96 13.95
C PHE A 276 26.45 -2.90 13.28
N LEU A 277 26.08 -3.54 12.17
CA LEU A 277 26.94 -4.49 11.45
C LEU A 277 27.81 -3.86 10.34
N GLY A 278 27.76 -2.55 10.14
CA GLY A 278 28.47 -1.87 9.05
C GLY A 278 28.02 -2.33 7.65
N ALA A 279 26.73 -2.68 7.48
CA ALA A 279 26.19 -3.27 6.27
C ALA A 279 25.07 -2.40 5.67
N THR A 280 24.57 -2.77 4.49
CA THR A 280 23.41 -2.09 3.88
C THR A 280 22.09 -2.65 4.42
N THR A 281 21.05 -1.80 4.55
CA THR A 281 19.73 -2.22 4.97
C THR A 281 19.15 -3.33 4.08
N SER A 282 19.43 -3.28 2.78
CA SER A 282 18.99 -4.32 1.83
C SER A 282 19.64 -5.68 2.12
N SER A 283 20.92 -5.69 2.49
CA SER A 283 21.65 -6.90 2.89
C SER A 283 21.05 -7.49 4.17
N ILE A 284 20.80 -6.66 5.18
CA ILE A 284 20.20 -7.09 6.45
C ILE A 284 18.81 -7.69 6.24
N ASN A 285 17.94 -7.02 5.49
CA ASN A 285 16.59 -7.52 5.21
C ASN A 285 16.60 -8.86 4.45
N ARG A 286 17.61 -9.08 3.58
CA ARG A 286 17.80 -10.36 2.92
C ARG A 286 18.23 -11.44 3.93
N LEU A 287 19.25 -11.18 4.75
CA LEU A 287 19.74 -12.10 5.77
C LEU A 287 18.65 -12.46 6.78
N ALA A 288 17.83 -11.49 7.19
CA ALA A 288 16.73 -11.73 8.12
C ALA A 288 15.66 -12.68 7.56
N ARG A 289 15.42 -12.65 6.24
CA ARG A 289 14.49 -13.59 5.56
C ARG A 289 15.07 -14.99 5.39
N GLU A 290 16.38 -15.09 5.15
CA GLU A 290 17.09 -16.36 4.96
C GLU A 290 17.40 -17.08 6.27
N GLY A 291 17.18 -16.44 7.42
CA GLY A 291 17.61 -16.86 8.74
C GLY A 291 16.58 -17.63 9.57
N GLU A 292 15.58 -18.27 8.96
CA GLU A 292 14.69 -19.17 9.73
C GLU A 292 15.54 -20.23 10.47
N PRO A 293 15.37 -20.41 11.81
CA PRO A 293 16.05 -21.48 12.52
C PRO A 293 15.59 -22.80 11.94
N GLU A 294 16.55 -23.65 11.51
CA GLU A 294 16.26 -25.06 11.24
C GLU A 294 15.51 -25.64 12.45
N LYS A 295 14.27 -26.11 12.23
CA LYS A 295 13.57 -26.90 13.22
C LYS A 295 14.47 -28.04 13.63
N PRO A 296 14.62 -28.33 14.94
CA PRO A 296 15.37 -29.51 15.36
C PRO A 296 14.76 -30.71 14.64
N SER A 297 15.60 -31.44 13.92
CA SER A 297 15.23 -32.73 13.34
C SER A 297 14.78 -33.63 14.49
N GLU A 298 13.48 -33.93 14.55
CA GLU A 298 12.97 -35.03 15.38
C GLU A 298 13.75 -36.28 14.94
N GLY A 299 14.65 -36.71 15.80
CA GLY A 299 15.41 -37.95 15.61
C GLY A 299 14.49 -39.13 15.44
N LYS A 300 14.72 -39.91 14.39
CA LYS A 300 14.24 -41.28 14.27
C LYS A 300 14.98 -42.15 15.25
#